data_06032e9cd5eac8eb0cccac930b72132a
#
_entry.id   06032e9cd5eac8eb0cccac930b72132a
#
_cell.length_a   1.000
_cell.length_b   1.000
_cell.length_c   1.000
_cell.angle_alpha   90.00
_cell.angle_beta   90.00
_cell.angle_gamma   90.00
#
_symmetry.space_group_name_H-M   'P 1'
#
loop_
_entity.id
_entity.type
_entity.pdbx_description
1 polymer ?
#
loop_
_entity_poly.entity_id
_entity_poly.type
_entity_poly.pdbx_seq_one_letter_code
_entity_poly.pdbx_strand_id
1 'polypeptide(L)'
;MAKPTYIALILCVAVMFGTAACGPSLVIQDVDYSQPIESVLSPDANQEVHDQRFSIKFNISSILREEGVNSVEEIRLIRNAPGFYFVTASGFNNVYVFKADEGELSLKEKINITRDGLSEPAFNQRGSHIELVDLATGQSYNLDQTGIQ
;
A
#
# COMPACT_ATOMS: atom_id res chain seq x y z
N MET A 1 -24.17 43.15 56.68
CA MET A 1 -24.32 43.54 55.24
C MET A 1 -23.00 43.25 54.48
N ALA A 2 -22.94 42.20 53.70
CA ALA A 2 -21.78 41.96 52.88
C ALA A 2 -21.77 42.99 51.73
N LYS A 3 -20.67 43.70 51.58
CA LYS A 3 -20.53 44.73 50.55
C LYS A 3 -20.59 44.11 49.16
N PRO A 4 -21.35 44.71 48.22
CA PRO A 4 -21.53 44.08 46.84
C PRO A 4 -20.23 43.89 46.05
N THR A 5 -19.17 44.52 46.48
CA THR A 5 -17.85 44.39 45.89
C THR A 5 -17.23 42.93 45.95
N TYR A 6 -17.55 42.16 47.00
CA TYR A 6 -17.03 40.80 47.16
C TYR A 6 -17.75 39.79 46.24
N ILE A 7 -19.04 40.02 45.96
CA ILE A 7 -19.85 39.17 45.09
C ILE A 7 -19.36 39.31 43.64
N ALA A 8 -19.04 40.53 43.21
CA ALA A 8 -18.48 40.76 41.86
C ALA A 8 -17.10 40.15 41.68
N LEU A 9 -16.26 40.13 42.72
CA LEU A 9 -14.93 39.52 42.65
C LEU A 9 -15.00 38.00 42.57
N ILE A 10 -15.92 37.36 43.30
CA ILE A 10 -16.12 35.90 43.25
C ILE A 10 -16.68 35.47 41.87
N LEU A 11 -17.55 36.27 41.27
CA LEU A 11 -18.11 36.01 39.95
C LEU A 11 -17.02 36.08 38.85
N CYS A 12 -16.09 37.06 38.93
CA CYS A 12 -15.00 37.20 38.00
C CYS A 12 -13.98 36.01 38.09
N VAL A 13 -13.72 35.49 39.30
CA VAL A 13 -12.82 34.34 39.50
C VAL A 13 -13.44 33.05 38.95
N ALA A 14 -14.76 32.88 39.07
CA ALA A 14 -15.46 31.72 38.58
C ALA A 14 -15.46 31.62 37.02
N VAL A 15 -15.43 32.78 36.33
CA VAL A 15 -15.41 32.81 34.86
C VAL A 15 -14.03 32.49 34.29
N MET A 16 -12.95 32.69 35.06
CA MET A 16 -11.59 32.41 34.58
C MET A 16 -11.23 30.93 34.60
N PHE A 17 -11.98 30.06 35.26
CA PHE A 17 -11.70 28.60 35.28
C PHE A 17 -12.47 27.81 34.24
N GLY A 18 -13.28 28.44 33.38
CA GLY A 18 -14.15 27.78 32.40
C GLY A 18 -13.58 27.56 31.01
N THR A 19 -12.35 27.98 30.71
CA THR A 19 -11.71 27.67 29.42
C THR A 19 -10.87 26.43 29.55
N ALA A 20 -11.52 25.27 29.71
CA ALA A 20 -10.88 23.99 29.36
C ALA A 20 -10.62 24.07 27.86
N ALA A 21 -9.38 24.38 27.47
CA ALA A 21 -8.93 24.30 26.12
C ALA A 21 -9.04 22.82 25.70
N CYS A 22 -10.09 22.46 24.95
CA CYS A 22 -10.09 21.28 24.11
C CYS A 22 -9.00 21.49 23.06
N GLY A 23 -7.77 21.16 23.41
CA GLY A 23 -6.70 21.02 22.44
C GLY A 23 -7.06 19.89 21.47
N PRO A 24 -6.67 19.98 20.19
CA PRO A 24 -6.85 18.87 19.27
C PRO A 24 -6.15 17.64 19.85
N SER A 25 -6.91 16.59 20.15
CA SER A 25 -6.32 15.31 20.52
C SER A 25 -5.66 14.73 19.28
N LEU A 26 -4.33 14.69 19.26
CA LEU A 26 -3.57 13.89 18.29
C LEU A 26 -3.83 12.42 18.64
N VAL A 27 -4.65 11.78 17.84
CA VAL A 27 -4.77 10.33 17.87
C VAL A 27 -3.55 9.77 17.14
N ILE A 28 -2.61 9.24 17.89
CA ILE A 28 -1.54 8.43 17.32
C ILE A 28 -2.21 7.11 16.93
N GLN A 29 -2.48 6.93 15.63
CA GLN A 29 -2.84 5.62 15.11
C GLN A 29 -1.58 4.75 15.19
N ASP A 30 -1.69 3.58 15.82
CA ASP A 30 -0.65 2.57 15.76
C ASP A 30 -0.44 2.20 14.29
N VAL A 31 0.64 2.72 13.71
CA VAL A 31 1.04 2.35 12.35
C VAL A 31 1.80 1.05 12.46
N ASP A 32 1.23 -0.03 11.97
CA ASP A 32 1.92 -1.30 11.88
C ASP A 32 2.98 -1.24 10.78
N TYR A 33 4.20 -0.89 11.15
CA TYR A 33 5.35 -0.85 10.25
C TYR A 33 5.79 -2.24 9.77
N SER A 34 5.23 -3.32 10.30
CA SER A 34 5.45 -4.68 9.79
C SER A 34 4.62 -4.97 8.53
N GLN A 35 3.63 -4.14 8.22
CA GLN A 35 2.84 -4.27 7.00
C GLN A 35 3.72 -4.00 5.77
N PRO A 36 3.72 -4.87 4.78
CA PRO A 36 4.52 -4.66 3.60
C PRO A 36 4.05 -3.42 2.82
N ILE A 37 4.99 -2.55 2.55
CA ILE A 37 4.79 -1.40 1.66
C ILE A 37 5.16 -1.86 0.26
N GLU A 38 4.46 -1.35 -0.75
CA GLU A 38 4.80 -1.56 -2.15
C GLU A 38 6.25 -1.15 -2.43
N SER A 39 6.94 -1.96 -3.22
CA SER A 39 8.22 -1.62 -3.84
C SER A 39 7.97 -1.22 -5.29
N VAL A 40 8.55 -0.09 -5.70
CA VAL A 40 8.57 0.37 -7.08
C VAL A 40 10.00 0.16 -7.59
N LEU A 41 10.15 -0.70 -8.58
CA LEU A 41 11.45 -1.19 -9.03
C LEU A 41 11.62 -0.92 -10.53
N SER A 42 12.75 -0.32 -10.91
CA SER A 42 13.08 -0.11 -12.32
C SER A 42 13.93 -1.27 -12.83
N PRO A 43 13.50 -1.97 -13.90
CA PRO A 43 14.31 -2.99 -14.54
C PRO A 43 15.59 -2.41 -15.14
N ASP A 44 16.67 -3.18 -15.09
CA ASP A 44 17.91 -2.84 -15.79
C ASP A 44 17.85 -3.19 -17.29
N ALA A 45 18.96 -2.96 -17.99
CA ALA A 45 19.08 -3.24 -19.42
C ALA A 45 18.89 -4.74 -19.77
N ASN A 46 19.07 -5.64 -18.82
CA ASN A 46 18.87 -7.09 -18.94
C ASN A 46 17.47 -7.55 -18.48
N GLN A 47 16.57 -6.61 -18.19
CA GLN A 47 15.23 -6.86 -17.62
C GLN A 47 15.30 -7.55 -16.25
N GLU A 48 16.36 -7.28 -15.48
CA GLU A 48 16.47 -7.71 -14.10
C GLU A 48 15.98 -6.62 -13.15
N VAL A 49 15.23 -7.02 -12.14
CA VAL A 49 14.80 -6.18 -11.03
C VAL A 49 15.39 -6.69 -9.73
N HIS A 50 15.75 -5.78 -8.86
CA HIS A 50 16.31 -6.09 -7.55
C HIS A 50 15.57 -5.31 -6.46
N ASP A 51 14.90 -6.03 -5.57
CA ASP A 51 14.32 -5.48 -4.36
C ASP A 51 15.24 -5.73 -3.16
N GLN A 52 15.82 -4.66 -2.63
CA GLN A 52 16.73 -4.73 -1.48
C GLN A 52 15.98 -5.04 -0.18
N ARG A 53 14.71 -4.65 -0.08
CA ARG A 53 13.90 -4.88 1.13
C ARG A 53 13.68 -6.37 1.38
N PHE A 54 13.37 -7.11 0.33
CA PHE A 54 13.13 -8.56 0.41
C PHE A 54 14.35 -9.37 0.00
N SER A 55 15.45 -8.71 -0.42
CA SER A 55 16.67 -9.34 -0.92
C SER A 55 16.39 -10.31 -2.07
N ILE A 56 15.49 -9.94 -2.96
CA ILE A 56 15.14 -10.75 -4.14
C ILE A 56 15.62 -10.08 -5.42
N LYS A 57 16.09 -10.90 -6.35
CA LYS A 57 16.47 -10.50 -7.70
C LYS A 57 15.83 -11.47 -8.69
N PHE A 58 15.18 -10.94 -9.71
CA PHE A 58 14.53 -11.78 -10.73
C PHE A 58 14.49 -11.08 -12.08
N ASN A 59 14.39 -11.89 -13.15
CA ASN A 59 14.28 -11.41 -14.52
C ASN A 59 12.83 -11.41 -14.96
N ILE A 60 12.35 -10.31 -15.55
CA ILE A 60 10.96 -10.12 -15.96
C ILE A 60 10.70 -10.41 -17.45
N SER A 61 11.71 -10.83 -18.22
CA SER A 61 11.58 -11.05 -19.68
C SER A 61 10.46 -12.00 -20.06
N SER A 62 10.22 -13.04 -19.24
CA SER A 62 9.12 -13.99 -19.47
C SER A 62 7.76 -13.34 -19.28
N ILE A 63 7.61 -12.50 -18.27
CA ILE A 63 6.39 -11.75 -17.99
C ILE A 63 6.11 -10.75 -19.11
N LEU A 64 7.12 -9.96 -19.52
CA LEU A 64 7.00 -9.01 -20.62
C LEU A 64 6.50 -9.66 -21.92
N ARG A 65 7.06 -10.84 -22.23
CA ARG A 65 6.64 -11.61 -23.42
C ARG A 65 5.20 -12.08 -23.32
N GLU A 66 4.78 -12.52 -22.14
CA GLU A 66 3.41 -12.99 -21.90
C GLU A 66 2.40 -11.84 -21.98
N GLU A 67 2.76 -10.66 -21.48
CA GLU A 67 1.94 -9.45 -21.57
C GLU A 67 1.98 -8.78 -22.97
N GLY A 68 2.87 -9.22 -23.84
CA GLY A 68 3.02 -8.67 -25.19
C GLY A 68 3.65 -7.27 -25.22
N VAL A 69 4.40 -6.90 -24.17
CA VAL A 69 5.11 -5.64 -24.06
C VAL A 69 6.63 -5.84 -24.14
N ASN A 70 7.35 -4.88 -24.68
CA ASN A 70 8.81 -5.02 -24.86
C ASN A 70 9.60 -4.58 -23.62
N SER A 71 9.09 -3.61 -22.89
CA SER A 71 9.73 -3.07 -21.69
C SER A 71 8.70 -2.34 -20.84
N VAL A 72 9.02 -2.14 -19.58
CA VAL A 72 8.28 -1.30 -18.64
C VAL A 72 9.26 -0.39 -17.90
N GLU A 73 8.82 0.77 -17.50
CA GLU A 73 9.65 1.71 -16.72
C GLU A 73 9.77 1.26 -15.28
N GLU A 74 8.67 0.74 -14.72
CA GLU A 74 8.55 0.34 -13.32
C GLU A 74 7.77 -0.95 -13.16
N ILE A 75 8.22 -1.76 -12.22
CA ILE A 75 7.50 -2.92 -11.69
C ILE A 75 6.97 -2.55 -10.31
N ARG A 76 5.72 -2.87 -10.07
CA ARG A 76 5.08 -2.80 -8.75
C ARG A 76 5.16 -4.17 -8.09
N LEU A 77 5.68 -4.20 -6.87
CA LEU A 77 5.85 -5.43 -6.11
C LEU A 77 5.40 -5.23 -4.67
N ILE A 78 4.59 -6.16 -4.16
CA ILE A 78 4.21 -6.21 -2.75
C ILE A 78 4.23 -7.65 -2.27
N ARG A 79 4.48 -7.85 -0.97
CA ARG A 79 4.46 -9.17 -0.34
C ARG A 79 3.35 -9.22 0.70
N ASN A 80 2.50 -10.26 0.66
CA ASN A 80 1.49 -10.46 1.70
C ASN A 80 2.06 -11.19 2.94
N ALA A 81 1.29 -11.24 4.03
CA ALA A 81 1.68 -11.90 5.27
C ALA A 81 2.02 -13.40 5.09
N PRO A 82 1.29 -14.20 4.27
CA PRO A 82 1.66 -15.59 3.97
C PRO A 82 2.95 -15.74 3.13
N GLY A 83 3.56 -14.64 2.66
CA GLY A 83 4.84 -14.64 1.97
C GLY A 83 4.75 -14.84 0.45
N PHE A 84 3.62 -14.50 -0.17
CA PHE A 84 3.48 -14.43 -1.62
C PHE A 84 3.82 -13.03 -2.11
N TYR A 85 4.47 -12.96 -3.26
CA TYR A 85 4.86 -11.73 -3.93
C TYR A 85 3.92 -11.47 -5.10
N PHE A 86 3.32 -10.30 -5.13
CA PHE A 86 2.42 -9.84 -6.20
C PHE A 86 3.19 -8.86 -7.07
N VAL A 87 3.20 -9.08 -8.37
CA VAL A 87 3.96 -8.29 -9.34
C VAL A 87 3.05 -7.85 -10.46
N THR A 88 3.09 -6.57 -10.79
CA THR A 88 2.42 -5.99 -11.97
C THR A 88 3.16 -4.77 -12.49
N ALA A 89 2.71 -4.20 -13.59
CA ALA A 89 3.24 -2.96 -14.16
C ALA A 89 2.17 -2.24 -14.97
N SER A 90 2.44 -0.99 -15.33
CA SER A 90 1.66 -0.28 -16.34
C SER A 90 1.69 -1.04 -17.67
N GLY A 91 0.56 -1.16 -18.33
CA GLY A 91 0.36 -1.91 -19.56
C GLY A 91 0.11 -3.41 -19.37
N PHE A 92 0.25 -3.96 -18.17
CA PHE A 92 -0.04 -5.37 -17.90
C PHE A 92 -1.55 -5.60 -17.75
N ASN A 93 -1.99 -6.75 -18.24
CA ASN A 93 -3.36 -7.24 -18.05
C ASN A 93 -3.51 -8.03 -16.76
N ASN A 94 -2.39 -8.51 -16.21
CA ASN A 94 -2.38 -9.48 -15.14
C ASN A 94 -1.55 -9.01 -13.93
N VAL A 95 -1.86 -9.63 -12.79
CA VAL A 95 -0.98 -9.67 -11.62
C VAL A 95 -0.39 -11.07 -11.51
N TYR A 96 0.92 -11.16 -11.36
CA TYR A 96 1.65 -12.41 -11.19
C TYR A 96 1.94 -12.65 -9.72
N VAL A 97 1.59 -13.83 -9.23
CA VAL A 97 1.77 -14.21 -7.82
C VAL A 97 2.87 -15.25 -7.72
N PHE A 98 3.93 -14.91 -7.01
CA PHE A 98 5.08 -15.77 -6.80
C PHE A 98 5.21 -16.19 -5.34
N LYS A 99 5.88 -17.31 -5.13
CA LYS A 99 6.34 -17.78 -3.82
C LYS A 99 7.83 -18.04 -3.87
N ALA A 100 8.58 -17.59 -2.88
CA ALA A 100 9.97 -18.00 -2.73
C ALA A 100 10.03 -19.45 -2.27
N ASP A 101 10.80 -20.27 -2.98
CA ASP A 101 11.00 -21.68 -2.72
C ASP A 101 12.44 -22.07 -3.13
N GLU A 102 13.21 -22.66 -2.20
CA GLU A 102 14.57 -23.13 -2.41
C GLU A 102 15.52 -22.13 -3.12
N GLY A 103 15.33 -20.82 -2.87
CA GLY A 103 16.15 -19.76 -3.46
C GLY A 103 15.65 -19.22 -4.80
N GLU A 104 14.50 -19.67 -5.29
CA GLU A 104 13.88 -19.22 -6.52
C GLU A 104 12.50 -18.61 -6.25
N LEU A 105 12.02 -17.76 -7.16
CA LEU A 105 10.64 -17.28 -7.20
C LEU A 105 9.84 -18.17 -8.16
N SER A 106 9.01 -19.03 -7.60
CA SER A 106 8.10 -19.88 -8.37
C SER A 106 6.78 -19.18 -8.62
N LEU A 107 6.34 -19.09 -9.87
CA LEU A 107 5.00 -18.60 -10.22
C LEU A 107 3.95 -19.57 -9.67
N LYS A 108 3.01 -19.05 -8.89
CA LYS A 108 1.91 -19.82 -8.29
C LYS A 108 0.57 -19.51 -8.94
N GLU A 109 0.34 -18.26 -9.31
CA GLU A 109 -0.92 -17.84 -9.91
C GLU A 109 -0.70 -16.66 -10.87
N LYS A 110 -1.57 -16.56 -11.86
CA LYS A 110 -1.68 -15.41 -12.76
C LYS A 110 -3.13 -14.92 -12.71
N ILE A 111 -3.33 -13.77 -12.10
CA ILE A 111 -4.65 -13.18 -11.88
C ILE A 111 -4.93 -12.20 -13.02
N ASN A 112 -5.89 -12.51 -13.87
CA ASN A 112 -6.33 -11.58 -14.91
C ASN A 112 -7.17 -10.46 -14.29
N ILE A 113 -6.75 -9.21 -14.51
CA ILE A 113 -7.39 -8.01 -13.96
C ILE A 113 -8.21 -7.30 -15.04
N THR A 114 -7.60 -7.07 -16.19
CA THR A 114 -8.21 -6.28 -17.27
C THR A 114 -7.78 -6.85 -18.63
N ARG A 115 -8.44 -6.38 -19.70
CA ARG A 115 -8.05 -6.72 -21.08
C ARG A 115 -7.35 -5.57 -21.79
N ASP A 116 -7.44 -4.37 -21.23
CA ASP A 116 -6.98 -3.14 -21.86
C ASP A 116 -5.67 -2.62 -21.28
N GLY A 117 -5.09 -3.38 -20.34
CA GLY A 117 -3.89 -3.00 -19.60
C GLY A 117 -4.20 -2.08 -18.42
N LEU A 118 -3.47 -2.27 -17.33
CA LEU A 118 -3.48 -1.35 -16.18
C LEU A 118 -2.77 -0.05 -16.58
N SER A 119 -3.35 1.08 -16.29
CA SER A 119 -2.78 2.38 -16.67
C SER A 119 -1.75 2.87 -15.65
N GLU A 120 -2.13 2.93 -14.37
CA GLU A 120 -1.29 3.40 -13.28
C GLU A 120 -1.52 2.53 -12.04
N PRO A 121 -1.02 1.26 -12.06
CA PRO A 121 -1.27 0.33 -10.96
C PRO A 121 -0.47 0.70 -9.71
N ALA A 122 -1.09 0.52 -8.55
CA ALA A 122 -0.46 0.63 -7.25
C ALA A 122 -1.03 -0.44 -6.31
N PHE A 123 -0.18 -1.00 -5.46
CA PHE A 123 -0.59 -1.95 -4.45
C PHE A 123 -0.70 -1.33 -3.08
N ASN A 124 -1.67 -1.81 -2.30
CA ASN A 124 -1.85 -1.44 -0.92
C ASN A 124 -2.20 -2.68 -0.09
N GLN A 125 -1.68 -2.76 1.13
CA GLN A 125 -2.05 -3.83 2.06
C GLN A 125 -3.30 -3.42 2.83
N ARG A 126 -4.32 -4.28 2.80
CA ARG A 126 -5.58 -4.09 3.52
C ARG A 126 -5.90 -5.32 4.39
N GLY A 127 -5.17 -5.47 5.48
CA GLY A 127 -5.39 -6.60 6.39
C GLY A 127 -5.04 -7.95 5.75
N SER A 128 -6.03 -8.78 5.46
CA SER A 128 -5.85 -10.14 4.93
C SER A 128 -5.64 -10.22 3.41
N HIS A 129 -5.85 -9.14 2.68
CA HIS A 129 -5.74 -9.10 1.22
C HIS A 129 -4.86 -7.95 0.75
N ILE A 130 -4.45 -8.01 -0.50
CA ILE A 130 -3.77 -6.93 -1.21
C ILE A 130 -4.82 -6.16 -2.01
N GLU A 131 -4.87 -4.86 -1.87
CA GLU A 131 -5.66 -3.99 -2.75
C GLU A 131 -4.78 -3.55 -3.92
N LEU A 132 -5.19 -3.86 -5.13
CA LEU A 132 -4.65 -3.27 -6.36
C LEU A 132 -5.56 -2.12 -6.76
N VAL A 133 -5.00 -0.95 -6.95
CA VAL A 133 -5.72 0.23 -7.44
C VAL A 133 -5.09 0.68 -8.75
N ASP A 134 -5.89 0.91 -9.76
CA ASP A 134 -5.46 1.67 -10.95
C ASP A 134 -5.78 3.15 -10.70
N LEU A 135 -4.76 3.93 -10.39
CA LEU A 135 -4.90 5.34 -10.00
C LEU A 135 -5.46 6.21 -11.14
N ALA A 136 -5.22 5.84 -12.39
CA ALA A 136 -5.73 6.58 -13.54
C ALA A 136 -7.25 6.41 -13.73
N THR A 137 -7.78 5.23 -13.42
CA THR A 137 -9.21 4.90 -13.60
C THR A 137 -10.01 4.93 -12.30
N GLY A 138 -9.33 4.83 -11.15
CA GLY A 138 -9.93 4.70 -9.83
C GLY A 138 -10.54 3.32 -9.55
N GLN A 139 -10.30 2.34 -10.42
CA GLN A 139 -10.74 0.96 -10.18
C GLN A 139 -9.86 0.29 -9.15
N SER A 140 -10.47 -0.50 -8.26
CA SER A 140 -9.74 -1.28 -7.26
C SER A 140 -10.20 -2.73 -7.21
N TYR A 141 -9.27 -3.60 -6.85
CA TYR A 141 -9.46 -5.05 -6.79
C TYR A 141 -8.81 -5.58 -5.50
N ASN A 142 -9.54 -6.41 -4.77
CA ASN A 142 -8.99 -7.11 -3.63
C ASN A 142 -8.43 -8.45 -4.09
N LEU A 143 -7.16 -8.69 -3.80
CA LEU A 143 -6.43 -9.87 -4.26
C LEU A 143 -5.90 -10.67 -3.08
N ASP A 144 -5.91 -11.98 -3.23
CA ASP A 144 -5.06 -12.86 -2.45
C ASP A 144 -4.27 -13.81 -3.37
N GLN A 145 -3.56 -14.77 -2.82
CA GLN A 145 -2.74 -15.72 -3.59
C GLN A 145 -3.56 -16.69 -4.46
N THR A 146 -4.88 -16.65 -4.40
CA THR A 146 -5.79 -17.52 -5.17
C THR A 146 -6.61 -16.77 -6.23
N GLY A 147 -6.58 -15.43 -6.22
CA GLY A 147 -7.29 -14.63 -7.19
C GLY A 147 -7.91 -13.35 -6.64
N ILE A 148 -8.90 -12.84 -7.37
CA ILE A 148 -9.74 -11.70 -6.97
C ILE A 148 -10.78 -12.18 -5.95
N GLN A 149 -10.96 -11.41 -4.87
CA GLN A 149 -11.88 -11.70 -3.77
C GLN A 149 -13.19 -10.94 -3.91
#